data_6eb96c511864f665f415fb136f587356
#
_entry.id   6eb96c511864f665f415fb136f587356
#
_cell.length_a   1.000
_cell.length_b   1.000
_cell.length_c   1.000
_cell.angle_alpha   90.00
_cell.angle_beta   90.00
_cell.angle_gamma   90.00
#
_symmetry.space_group_name_H-M   'P 1'
#
loop_
_entity.id
_entity.type
_entity.pdbx_description
1 polymer ?
#
loop_
_entity_poly.entity_id
_entity_poly.type
_entity_poly.pdbx_seq_one_letter_code
_entity_poly.pdbx_strand_id
1 'polypeptide(L)'
;MKRIAYGAAAFAAAAIAVAGMAAAEPYKIRVGHGAAVEEQLWLMKAMPSVTPNQGKVYSLDYQLFRGTDQRFKAVEAGELDVFTSSGATSTIAYSQGLKFKAVASLSMESSKGFVTQYVVLADSPIKTIEDLKGKTLGNNSARSSIELWAQLALEKHGLNPNRDVKWAIIPFPAQGEALRAKKIDVAALPQPFAAAEMAKGGVRTLFTSKEGMPFDEELMLVLVTPDFATKHADVLRAFMADFVAATKFYTEKPKEARKALVAAKMVRVPEALYVNMADNYRNPTARIDIEALKRAQEAAIAKGHQKNRIDPAAFVDLSFLPK
;
A
#
# COMPACT_ATOMS: atom_id res chain seq x y z
N MET A 1 -67.74 -17.67 -69.32
CA MET A 1 -67.37 -16.77 -68.20
C MET A 1 -66.34 -17.48 -67.33
N LYS A 2 -65.06 -17.13 -67.49
CA LYS A 2 -63.93 -17.76 -66.70
C LYS A 2 -63.52 -16.82 -65.58
N ARG A 3 -63.67 -17.25 -64.35
CA ARG A 3 -63.17 -16.53 -63.17
C ARG A 3 -61.70 -16.85 -62.97
N ILE A 4 -60.88 -15.79 -62.96
CA ILE A 4 -59.43 -15.90 -62.64
C ILE A 4 -59.31 -15.61 -61.15
N ALA A 5 -58.75 -16.60 -60.40
CA ALA A 5 -58.43 -16.47 -59.01
C ALA A 5 -56.99 -15.89 -58.84
N TYR A 6 -56.81 -14.78 -58.16
CA TYR A 6 -55.50 -14.26 -57.76
C TYR A 6 -55.10 -14.86 -56.45
N GLY A 7 -54.01 -15.60 -56.46
CA GLY A 7 -53.35 -16.09 -55.26
C GLY A 7 -52.45 -14.99 -54.62
N ALA A 8 -52.75 -14.65 -53.42
CA ALA A 8 -51.90 -13.75 -52.63
C ALA A 8 -50.72 -14.55 -51.98
N ALA A 9 -49.52 -14.25 -52.41
CA ALA A 9 -48.30 -14.79 -51.76
C ALA A 9 -47.98 -13.93 -50.54
N ALA A 10 -48.08 -14.53 -49.37
CA ALA A 10 -47.65 -13.92 -48.09
C ALA A 10 -46.13 -14.06 -47.92
N PHE A 11 -45.40 -12.95 -47.98
CA PHE A 11 -43.99 -12.89 -47.58
C PHE A 11 -43.92 -12.82 -46.05
N ALA A 12 -43.48 -13.90 -45.41
CA ALA A 12 -43.13 -13.90 -44.01
C ALA A 12 -41.72 -13.30 -43.83
N ALA A 13 -41.64 -12.06 -43.35
CA ALA A 13 -40.37 -11.45 -42.96
C ALA A 13 -39.94 -12.03 -41.62
N ALA A 14 -38.90 -12.89 -41.64
CA ALA A 14 -38.24 -13.35 -40.43
C ALA A 14 -37.40 -12.20 -39.84
N ALA A 15 -37.88 -11.57 -38.78
CA ALA A 15 -37.09 -10.63 -37.98
C ALA A 15 -36.07 -11.43 -37.15
N ILE A 16 -34.81 -11.39 -37.56
CA ILE A 16 -33.69 -11.89 -36.74
C ILE A 16 -33.49 -10.88 -35.60
N ALA A 17 -34.00 -11.23 -34.42
CA ALA A 17 -33.67 -10.53 -33.18
C ALA A 17 -32.20 -10.77 -32.86
N VAL A 18 -31.34 -9.83 -33.20
CA VAL A 18 -29.98 -9.77 -32.65
C VAL A 18 -30.14 -9.40 -31.15
N ALA A 19 -30.21 -10.40 -30.30
CA ALA A 19 -30.06 -10.21 -28.88
C ALA A 19 -28.65 -9.66 -28.64
N GLY A 20 -28.52 -8.35 -28.50
CA GLY A 20 -27.31 -7.72 -28.04
C GLY A 20 -26.99 -8.32 -26.68
N MET A 21 -25.87 -9.09 -26.59
CA MET A 21 -25.33 -9.48 -25.31
C MET A 21 -25.04 -8.20 -24.53
N ALA A 22 -25.89 -7.88 -23.55
CA ALA A 22 -25.58 -6.83 -22.59
C ALA A 22 -24.23 -7.21 -21.98
N ALA A 23 -23.21 -6.38 -22.20
CA ALA A 23 -21.93 -6.57 -21.56
C ALA A 23 -22.19 -6.62 -20.05
N ALA A 24 -21.72 -7.67 -19.38
CA ALA A 24 -21.85 -7.78 -17.93
C ALA A 24 -21.23 -6.54 -17.27
N GLU A 25 -21.91 -6.00 -16.28
CA GLU A 25 -21.36 -4.85 -15.56
C GLU A 25 -19.99 -5.20 -14.94
N PRO A 26 -19.00 -4.28 -15.03
CA PRO A 26 -17.69 -4.50 -14.45
C PRO A 26 -17.78 -4.80 -12.95
N TYR A 27 -17.07 -5.82 -12.51
CA TYR A 27 -17.04 -6.16 -11.10
C TYR A 27 -16.47 -5.01 -10.27
N LYS A 28 -17.18 -4.57 -9.22
CA LYS A 28 -16.71 -3.50 -8.34
C LYS A 28 -15.75 -4.06 -7.28
N ILE A 29 -14.46 -3.85 -7.46
CA ILE A 29 -13.43 -4.22 -6.48
C ILE A 29 -13.40 -3.20 -5.35
N ARG A 30 -13.62 -3.63 -4.12
CA ARG A 30 -13.55 -2.81 -2.91
C ARG A 30 -12.10 -2.81 -2.41
N VAL A 31 -11.45 -1.64 -2.49
CA VAL A 31 -10.01 -1.50 -2.24
C VAL A 31 -9.76 -0.70 -0.98
N GLY A 32 -9.21 -1.33 0.06
CA GLY A 32 -8.76 -0.66 1.28
C GLY A 32 -7.30 -0.22 1.17
N HIS A 33 -7.04 1.09 1.26
CA HIS A 33 -5.70 1.64 1.10
C HIS A 33 -5.29 2.59 2.24
N GLY A 34 -3.99 2.85 2.35
CA GLY A 34 -3.41 3.82 3.28
C GLY A 34 -3.15 5.19 2.65
N ALA A 35 -2.39 6.03 3.37
CA ALA A 35 -2.08 7.41 3.00
C ALA A 35 -0.63 7.62 2.53
N ALA A 36 0.18 6.56 2.42
CA ALA A 36 1.60 6.65 2.10
C ALA A 36 2.07 5.45 1.28
N VAL A 37 2.99 5.69 0.37
CA VAL A 37 3.79 4.71 -0.39
C VAL A 37 3.01 3.67 -1.21
N GLU A 38 1.80 4.05 -1.68
CA GLU A 38 0.90 3.20 -2.46
C GLU A 38 0.59 3.80 -3.85
N GLU A 39 1.52 4.55 -4.42
CA GLU A 39 1.33 5.39 -5.58
C GLU A 39 0.85 4.64 -6.82
N GLN A 40 1.34 3.41 -7.08
CA GLN A 40 0.91 2.63 -8.25
C GLN A 40 -0.57 2.27 -8.15
N LEU A 41 -1.02 1.88 -6.95
CA LEU A 41 -2.42 1.57 -6.71
C LEU A 41 -3.30 2.81 -6.89
N TRP A 42 -2.87 3.98 -6.37
CA TRP A 42 -3.59 5.24 -6.59
C TRP A 42 -3.56 5.69 -8.04
N LEU A 43 -2.48 5.40 -8.78
CA LEU A 43 -2.34 5.74 -10.20
C LEU A 43 -3.40 5.04 -11.06
N MET A 44 -3.79 3.81 -10.72
CA MET A 44 -4.85 3.10 -11.42
C MET A 44 -6.18 3.89 -11.40
N LYS A 45 -6.44 4.65 -10.33
CA LYS A 45 -7.60 5.54 -10.24
C LYS A 45 -7.34 6.90 -10.91
N ALA A 46 -6.15 7.45 -10.70
CA ALA A 46 -5.80 8.78 -11.19
C ALA A 46 -5.61 8.83 -12.72
N MET A 47 -5.20 7.70 -13.32
CA MET A 47 -4.83 7.61 -14.73
C MET A 47 -5.37 6.32 -15.37
N PRO A 48 -6.70 6.23 -15.59
CA PRO A 48 -7.32 5.02 -16.17
C PRO A 48 -6.77 4.62 -17.53
N SER A 49 -6.11 5.54 -18.23
CA SER A 49 -5.46 5.26 -19.53
C SER A 49 -4.34 4.22 -19.46
N VAL A 50 -3.75 3.99 -18.27
CA VAL A 50 -2.71 2.96 -18.05
C VAL A 50 -3.29 1.62 -17.59
N THR A 51 -4.63 1.52 -17.45
CA THR A 51 -5.35 0.35 -16.93
C THR A 51 -6.46 -0.09 -17.89
N PRO A 52 -6.13 -0.74 -19.03
CA PRO A 52 -7.06 -1.02 -20.11
C PRO A 52 -8.23 -1.94 -19.76
N ASN A 53 -8.14 -2.71 -18.65
CA ASN A 53 -9.22 -3.58 -18.18
C ASN A 53 -10.20 -2.86 -17.25
N GLN A 54 -9.79 -1.73 -16.64
CA GLN A 54 -10.66 -0.93 -15.79
C GLN A 54 -11.81 -0.32 -16.61
N GLY A 55 -13.03 -0.38 -16.08
CA GLY A 55 -14.26 0.03 -16.77
C GLY A 55 -14.82 -1.02 -17.74
N LYS A 56 -14.10 -2.13 -18.02
CA LYS A 56 -14.54 -3.24 -18.85
C LYS A 56 -14.75 -4.53 -18.04
N VAL A 57 -13.71 -4.92 -17.29
CA VAL A 57 -13.71 -6.13 -16.47
C VAL A 57 -14.01 -5.81 -15.01
N TYR A 58 -13.46 -4.70 -14.52
CA TYR A 58 -13.66 -4.26 -13.15
C TYR A 58 -13.76 -2.72 -13.04
N SER A 59 -14.29 -2.27 -11.92
CA SER A 59 -14.23 -0.88 -11.43
C SER A 59 -13.62 -0.86 -10.03
N LEU A 60 -13.13 0.30 -9.57
CA LEU A 60 -12.42 0.44 -8.30
C LEU A 60 -13.21 1.33 -7.33
N ASP A 61 -13.49 0.80 -6.15
CA ASP A 61 -14.08 1.52 -5.03
C ASP A 61 -13.03 1.66 -3.91
N TYR A 62 -12.43 2.85 -3.79
CA TYR A 62 -11.33 3.12 -2.88
C TYR A 62 -11.82 3.62 -1.53
N GLN A 63 -11.36 2.95 -0.46
CA GLN A 63 -11.60 3.34 0.92
C GLN A 63 -10.27 3.65 1.62
N LEU A 64 -10.12 4.87 2.12
CA LEU A 64 -8.94 5.30 2.85
C LEU A 64 -9.03 4.93 4.33
N PHE A 65 -8.04 4.20 4.82
CA PHE A 65 -7.88 3.86 6.23
C PHE A 65 -6.66 4.56 6.83
N ARG A 66 -6.81 5.07 8.05
CA ARG A 66 -5.73 5.77 8.76
C ARG A 66 -4.72 4.84 9.43
N GLY A 67 -5.07 3.57 9.62
CA GLY A 67 -4.24 2.53 10.21
C GLY A 67 -4.52 1.15 9.61
N THR A 68 -3.53 0.25 9.67
CA THR A 68 -3.65 -1.12 9.14
C THR A 68 -4.62 -1.96 9.96
N ASP A 69 -4.72 -1.73 11.26
CA ASP A 69 -5.67 -2.39 12.16
C ASP A 69 -7.13 -2.17 11.74
N GLN A 70 -7.47 -0.95 11.31
CA GLN A 70 -8.81 -0.64 10.79
C GLN A 70 -9.08 -1.37 9.47
N ARG A 71 -8.09 -1.47 8.58
CA ARG A 71 -8.21 -2.24 7.34
C ARG A 71 -8.44 -3.72 7.59
N PHE A 72 -7.71 -4.32 8.54
CA PHE A 72 -7.90 -5.73 8.88
C PHE A 72 -9.30 -6.01 9.44
N LYS A 73 -9.84 -5.13 10.29
CA LYS A 73 -11.22 -5.22 10.76
C LYS A 73 -12.24 -5.16 9.62
N ALA A 74 -12.04 -4.27 8.64
CA ALA A 74 -12.88 -4.19 7.46
C ALA A 74 -12.79 -5.45 6.58
N VAL A 75 -11.60 -6.07 6.48
CA VAL A 75 -11.43 -7.38 5.81
C VAL A 75 -12.19 -8.48 6.54
N GLU A 76 -12.09 -8.56 7.87
CA GLU A 76 -12.81 -9.55 8.68
C GLU A 76 -14.34 -9.35 8.61
N ALA A 77 -14.79 -8.11 8.46
CA ALA A 77 -16.19 -7.77 8.23
C ALA A 77 -16.67 -8.05 6.78
N GLY A 78 -15.79 -8.48 5.86
CA GLY A 78 -16.13 -8.75 4.47
C GLY A 78 -16.38 -7.49 3.63
N GLU A 79 -15.86 -6.33 4.05
CA GLU A 79 -16.06 -5.05 3.38
C GLU A 79 -15.06 -4.78 2.25
N LEU A 80 -13.96 -5.52 2.19
CA LEU A 80 -12.86 -5.33 1.23
C LEU A 80 -12.58 -6.62 0.43
N ASP A 81 -12.19 -6.46 -0.81
CA ASP A 81 -11.69 -7.51 -1.70
C ASP A 81 -10.17 -7.46 -1.83
N VAL A 82 -9.65 -6.25 -1.98
CA VAL A 82 -8.22 -5.92 -2.09
C VAL A 82 -7.84 -4.95 -0.98
N PHE A 83 -6.70 -5.12 -0.38
CA PHE A 83 -6.21 -4.23 0.66
C PHE A 83 -4.68 -4.20 0.71
N THR A 84 -4.13 -3.24 1.43
CA THR A 84 -2.67 -3.08 1.56
C THR A 84 -2.24 -3.24 3.01
N SER A 85 -1.03 -3.76 3.22
CA SER A 85 -0.37 -3.82 4.52
C SER A 85 1.14 -3.95 4.33
N SER A 86 1.92 -3.62 5.35
CA SER A 86 3.36 -3.87 5.30
C SER A 86 3.67 -5.37 5.40
N GLY A 87 4.81 -5.79 4.87
CA GLY A 87 5.25 -7.18 4.91
C GLY A 87 5.30 -7.73 6.34
N ALA A 88 5.93 -7.00 7.27
CA ALA A 88 6.01 -7.41 8.67
C ALA A 88 4.62 -7.53 9.31
N THR A 89 3.75 -6.50 9.16
CA THR A 89 2.39 -6.53 9.74
C THR A 89 1.54 -7.64 9.12
N SER A 90 1.69 -7.91 7.82
CA SER A 90 1.01 -9.03 7.14
C SER A 90 1.42 -10.38 7.72
N THR A 91 2.72 -10.59 7.93
CA THR A 91 3.25 -11.83 8.50
C THR A 91 2.73 -12.05 9.93
N ILE A 92 2.70 -10.99 10.75
CA ILE A 92 2.12 -11.01 12.11
C ILE A 92 0.62 -11.37 12.04
N ALA A 93 -0.17 -10.69 11.21
CA ALA A 93 -1.61 -10.91 11.10
C ALA A 93 -1.93 -12.33 10.61
N TYR A 94 -1.17 -12.84 9.63
CA TYR A 94 -1.35 -14.20 9.14
C TYR A 94 -1.04 -15.23 10.23
N SER A 95 0.01 -15.01 11.04
CA SER A 95 0.37 -15.88 12.18
C SER A 95 -0.70 -15.89 13.28
N GLN A 96 -1.54 -14.86 13.34
CA GLN A 96 -2.69 -14.72 14.25
C GLN A 96 -3.99 -15.28 13.68
N GLY A 97 -3.97 -15.80 12.44
CA GLY A 97 -5.09 -16.48 11.83
C GLY A 97 -5.87 -15.70 10.78
N LEU A 98 -5.53 -14.42 10.54
CA LEU A 98 -6.14 -13.65 9.44
C LEU A 98 -5.81 -14.31 8.10
N LYS A 99 -6.83 -14.53 7.26
CA LYS A 99 -6.69 -15.22 5.98
C LYS A 99 -6.67 -14.24 4.83
N PHE A 100 -5.62 -14.29 4.01
CA PHE A 100 -5.46 -13.50 2.79
C PHE A 100 -4.40 -14.15 1.88
N LYS A 101 -4.28 -13.61 0.67
CA LYS A 101 -3.16 -13.87 -0.25
C LYS A 101 -2.45 -12.57 -0.55
N ALA A 102 -1.12 -12.56 -0.49
CA ALA A 102 -0.28 -11.48 -0.98
C ALA A 102 0.03 -11.73 -2.45
N VAL A 103 -0.42 -10.86 -3.32
CA VAL A 103 -0.38 -11.05 -4.78
C VAL A 103 0.63 -10.16 -5.48
N ALA A 104 1.11 -9.09 -4.83
CA ALA A 104 2.15 -8.21 -5.36
C ALA A 104 2.91 -7.44 -4.29
N SER A 105 4.19 -7.12 -4.57
CA SER A 105 4.95 -6.07 -3.93
C SER A 105 4.51 -4.72 -4.46
N LEU A 106 4.24 -3.77 -3.57
CA LEU A 106 3.85 -2.42 -3.95
C LEU A 106 5.03 -1.45 -3.76
N SER A 107 5.72 -1.53 -2.65
CA SER A 107 6.93 -0.75 -2.37
C SER A 107 7.83 -1.45 -1.36
N MET A 108 9.12 -1.12 -1.39
CA MET A 108 10.12 -1.68 -0.50
C MET A 108 10.82 -0.60 0.32
N GLU A 109 11.11 -0.92 1.58
CA GLU A 109 12.02 -0.17 2.43
C GLU A 109 13.45 -0.63 2.12
N SER A 110 14.10 0.07 1.19
CA SER A 110 15.37 -0.35 0.60
C SER A 110 16.33 0.83 0.46
N SER A 111 17.63 0.59 0.68
CA SER A 111 18.69 1.57 0.42
C SER A 111 18.86 1.94 -1.06
N LYS A 112 18.16 1.24 -1.96
CA LYS A 112 18.07 1.61 -3.40
C LYS A 112 17.18 2.82 -3.65
N GLY A 113 16.43 3.28 -2.64
CA GLY A 113 15.52 4.42 -2.74
C GLY A 113 15.43 5.17 -1.42
N PHE A 114 14.36 5.95 -1.26
CA PHE A 114 14.07 6.62 0.00
C PHE A 114 13.79 5.58 1.10
N VAL A 115 14.30 5.86 2.29
CA VAL A 115 14.02 5.09 3.51
C VAL A 115 13.36 5.98 4.55
N THR A 116 12.47 5.40 5.35
CA THR A 116 11.71 6.10 6.38
C THR A 116 12.64 6.79 7.37
N GLN A 117 12.34 8.06 7.67
CA GLN A 117 13.14 8.93 8.52
C GLN A 117 12.50 9.13 9.89
N TYR A 118 13.31 9.08 10.93
CA TYR A 118 12.95 9.49 12.28
C TYR A 118 13.52 10.88 12.54
N VAL A 119 12.63 11.85 12.67
CA VAL A 119 12.93 13.28 12.54
C VAL A 119 12.72 13.96 13.89
N VAL A 120 13.63 14.86 14.24
CA VAL A 120 13.56 15.74 15.41
C VAL A 120 13.58 17.22 14.98
N LEU A 121 13.21 18.15 15.87
CA LEU A 121 13.41 19.57 15.63
C LEU A 121 14.91 19.87 15.45
N ALA A 122 15.25 20.81 14.57
CA ALA A 122 16.64 21.15 14.27
C ALA A 122 17.39 21.69 15.50
N ASP A 123 16.71 22.44 16.37
CA ASP A 123 17.19 23.00 17.63
C ASP A 123 17.08 22.03 18.82
N SER A 124 16.55 20.82 18.62
CA SER A 124 16.43 19.81 19.66
C SER A 124 17.78 19.44 20.26
N PRO A 125 17.87 19.29 21.60
CA PRO A 125 19.08 18.78 22.27
C PRO A 125 19.35 17.31 21.95
N ILE A 126 18.38 16.56 21.41
CA ILE A 126 18.53 15.15 21.01
C ILE A 126 19.46 15.08 19.82
N LYS A 127 20.67 14.57 19.98
CA LYS A 127 21.71 14.48 18.93
C LYS A 127 21.95 13.03 18.49
N THR A 128 21.73 12.08 19.37
CA THR A 128 21.95 10.65 19.17
C THR A 128 20.70 9.86 19.56
N ILE A 129 20.70 8.55 19.28
CA ILE A 129 19.58 7.66 19.66
C ILE A 129 19.54 7.47 21.18
N GLU A 130 20.69 7.50 21.85
CA GLU A 130 20.80 7.37 23.30
C GLU A 130 20.10 8.54 24.05
N ASP A 131 20.03 9.73 23.43
CA ASP A 131 19.33 10.88 23.97
C ASP A 131 17.79 10.69 24.00
N LEU A 132 17.27 9.62 23.38
CA LEU A 132 15.84 9.31 23.36
C LEU A 132 15.33 8.76 24.69
N LYS A 133 16.17 8.54 25.67
CA LYS A 133 15.71 8.09 27.00
C LYS A 133 14.73 9.10 27.61
N GLY A 134 13.55 8.62 27.99
CA GLY A 134 12.45 9.44 28.52
C GLY A 134 11.64 10.21 27.48
N LYS A 135 11.98 10.14 26.19
CA LYS A 135 11.36 10.85 25.09
C LYS A 135 10.15 10.13 24.52
N THR A 136 9.31 10.88 23.78
CA THR A 136 8.10 10.39 23.13
C THR A 136 8.31 10.27 21.62
N LEU A 137 8.14 9.08 21.09
CA LEU A 137 8.25 8.77 19.66
C LEU A 137 6.85 8.65 19.05
N GLY A 138 6.62 9.33 17.93
CA GLY A 138 5.42 9.18 17.12
C GLY A 138 5.42 7.87 16.35
N ASN A 139 4.27 7.20 16.33
CA ASN A 139 4.02 5.97 15.59
C ASN A 139 2.63 6.06 14.95
N ASN A 140 2.41 5.45 13.77
CA ASN A 140 1.11 5.49 13.10
C ASN A 140 0.11 4.43 13.61
N SER A 141 0.60 3.30 14.10
CA SER A 141 -0.19 2.21 14.70
C SER A 141 0.71 1.27 15.49
N ALA A 142 0.17 0.63 16.50
CA ALA A 142 0.88 -0.39 17.27
C ALA A 142 1.28 -1.58 16.40
N ARG A 143 2.44 -2.17 16.67
CA ARG A 143 3.02 -3.33 15.94
C ARG A 143 3.20 -3.09 14.44
N SER A 144 3.38 -1.83 14.04
CA SER A 144 3.71 -1.46 12.68
C SER A 144 5.20 -1.71 12.38
N SER A 145 5.57 -1.76 11.10
CA SER A 145 6.99 -1.82 10.69
C SER A 145 7.79 -0.64 11.26
N ILE A 146 7.18 0.56 11.28
CA ILE A 146 7.82 1.76 11.80
C ILE A 146 8.16 1.63 13.28
N GLU A 147 7.24 1.08 14.09
CA GLU A 147 7.53 0.79 15.49
C GLU A 147 8.65 -0.25 15.63
N LEU A 148 8.59 -1.33 14.85
CA LEU A 148 9.60 -2.41 14.87
C LEU A 148 11.00 -1.87 14.55
N TRP A 149 11.15 -1.05 13.51
CA TRP A 149 12.44 -0.45 13.15
C TRP A 149 13.00 0.44 14.24
N ALA A 150 12.16 1.29 14.85
CA ALA A 150 12.59 2.15 15.95
C ALA A 150 12.95 1.35 17.20
N GLN A 151 12.20 0.29 17.53
CA GLN A 151 12.53 -0.58 18.67
C GLN A 151 13.87 -1.26 18.48
N LEU A 152 14.15 -1.79 17.28
CA LEU A 152 15.44 -2.40 16.96
C LEU A 152 16.59 -1.39 17.02
N ALA A 153 16.37 -0.16 16.50
CA ALA A 153 17.36 0.91 16.60
C ALA A 153 17.65 1.30 18.05
N LEU A 154 16.63 1.48 18.88
CA LEU A 154 16.75 1.78 20.30
C LEU A 154 17.57 0.71 21.04
N GLU A 155 17.27 -0.57 20.82
CA GLU A 155 17.99 -1.67 21.46
C GLU A 155 19.45 -1.79 21.02
N LYS A 156 19.73 -1.56 19.74
CA LYS A 156 21.09 -1.52 19.21
C LYS A 156 21.94 -0.45 19.93
N HIS A 157 21.28 0.63 20.40
CA HIS A 157 21.87 1.73 21.15
C HIS A 157 21.66 1.62 22.68
N GLY A 158 21.35 0.42 23.19
CA GLY A 158 21.29 0.13 24.61
C GLY A 158 20.04 0.64 25.34
N LEU A 159 19.01 1.10 24.61
CA LEU A 159 17.74 1.53 25.18
C LEU A 159 16.70 0.42 25.13
N ASN A 160 15.91 0.29 26.20
CA ASN A 160 14.76 -0.62 26.21
C ASN A 160 13.52 0.13 25.66
N PRO A 161 12.97 -0.29 24.48
CA PRO A 161 11.85 0.42 23.84
C PRO A 161 10.54 0.39 24.62
N ASN A 162 10.39 -0.51 25.60
CA ASN A 162 9.18 -0.63 26.41
C ASN A 162 9.28 0.14 27.75
N ARG A 163 10.47 0.57 28.14
CA ARG A 163 10.71 1.22 29.43
C ARG A 163 11.33 2.61 29.28
N ASP A 164 12.27 2.75 28.34
CA ASP A 164 13.11 3.94 28.25
C ASP A 164 12.54 5.01 27.33
N VAL A 165 11.49 4.71 26.55
CA VAL A 165 10.77 5.68 25.69
C VAL A 165 9.26 5.59 25.86
N LYS A 166 8.55 6.58 25.36
CA LYS A 166 7.08 6.62 25.26
C LYS A 166 6.65 6.55 23.81
N TRP A 167 5.52 5.90 23.54
CA TRP A 167 4.94 5.81 22.21
C TRP A 167 3.64 6.60 22.12
N ALA A 168 3.51 7.42 21.06
CA ALA A 168 2.29 8.16 20.76
C ALA A 168 1.73 7.72 19.39
N ILE A 169 0.50 7.22 19.39
CA ILE A 169 -0.18 6.82 18.13
C ILE A 169 -0.73 8.08 17.47
N ILE A 170 -0.08 8.51 16.39
CA ILE A 170 -0.41 9.71 15.61
C ILE A 170 -0.34 9.39 14.12
N PRO A 171 -1.42 9.60 13.33
CA PRO A 171 -1.38 9.39 11.88
C PRO A 171 -0.29 10.24 11.20
N PHE A 172 0.35 9.72 10.17
CA PHE A 172 1.46 10.39 9.47
C PHE A 172 1.21 11.86 9.12
N PRO A 173 0.03 12.26 8.58
CA PRO A 173 -0.22 13.67 8.25
C PRO A 173 -0.17 14.62 9.44
N ALA A 174 -0.33 14.12 10.66
CA ALA A 174 -0.37 14.92 11.89
C ALA A 174 0.97 14.90 12.67
N GLN A 175 1.90 14.00 12.32
CA GLN A 175 3.14 13.84 13.10
C GLN A 175 4.04 15.08 13.03
N GLY A 176 4.15 15.73 11.86
CA GLY A 176 4.94 16.95 11.71
C GLY A 176 4.44 18.08 12.60
N GLU A 177 3.14 18.30 12.67
CA GLU A 177 2.53 19.29 13.57
C GLU A 177 2.70 18.91 15.05
N ALA A 178 2.56 17.63 15.38
CA ALA A 178 2.78 17.14 16.74
C ALA A 178 4.23 17.35 17.20
N LEU A 179 5.21 17.15 16.31
CA LEU A 179 6.63 17.42 16.56
C LEU A 179 6.87 18.92 16.82
N ARG A 180 6.34 19.80 15.94
CA ARG A 180 6.48 21.26 16.08
C ARG A 180 5.80 21.79 17.32
N ALA A 181 4.67 21.22 17.70
CA ALA A 181 3.97 21.52 18.94
C ALA A 181 4.60 20.87 20.19
N LYS A 182 5.73 20.15 20.04
CA LYS A 182 6.44 19.44 21.11
C LYS A 182 5.57 18.43 21.87
N LYS A 183 4.53 17.88 21.20
CA LYS A 183 3.72 16.77 21.71
C LYS A 183 4.42 15.43 21.59
N ILE A 184 5.35 15.33 20.65
CA ILE A 184 6.30 14.24 20.47
C ILE A 184 7.70 14.83 20.28
N ASP A 185 8.72 14.07 20.62
CA ASP A 185 10.12 14.43 20.45
C ASP A 185 10.69 13.95 19.11
N VAL A 186 10.13 12.86 18.57
CA VAL A 186 10.52 12.24 17.30
C VAL A 186 9.28 11.95 16.46
N ALA A 187 9.30 12.36 15.20
CA ALA A 187 8.31 11.97 14.20
C ALA A 187 8.87 10.90 13.27
N ALA A 188 8.11 9.84 13.00
CA ALA A 188 8.46 8.80 12.05
C ALA A 188 7.77 9.09 10.71
N LEU A 189 8.53 9.50 9.71
CA LEU A 189 8.03 10.08 8.47
C LEU A 189 8.42 9.25 7.23
N PRO A 190 7.50 8.49 6.65
CA PRO A 190 7.63 7.98 5.28
C PRO A 190 7.36 9.10 4.26
N GLN A 191 7.60 8.82 2.96
CA GLN A 191 7.14 9.71 1.91
C GLN A 191 5.59 9.69 1.76
N PRO A 192 4.98 10.82 1.41
CA PRO A 192 5.57 12.14 1.10
C PRO A 192 5.76 13.05 2.32
N PHE A 193 5.49 12.59 3.53
CA PHE A 193 5.49 13.41 4.75
C PHE A 193 6.89 13.87 5.14
N ALA A 194 7.92 13.04 4.93
CA ALA A 194 9.30 13.44 5.15
C ALA A 194 9.69 14.62 4.26
N ALA A 195 9.41 14.55 2.97
CA ALA A 195 9.69 15.63 2.04
C ALA A 195 8.94 16.93 2.43
N ALA A 196 7.67 16.81 2.82
CA ALA A 196 6.86 17.96 3.23
C ALA A 196 7.42 18.64 4.48
N GLU A 197 7.81 17.88 5.51
CA GLU A 197 8.38 18.46 6.73
C GLU A 197 9.78 19.02 6.53
N MET A 198 10.64 18.36 5.75
CA MET A 198 11.96 18.88 5.40
C MET A 198 11.88 20.19 4.62
N ALA A 199 10.93 20.31 3.68
CA ALA A 199 10.72 21.54 2.92
C ALA A 199 10.25 22.72 3.77
N LYS A 200 9.51 22.50 4.85
CA LYS A 200 9.14 23.54 5.83
C LYS A 200 10.36 24.02 6.64
N GLY A 201 11.45 23.26 6.67
CA GLY A 201 12.63 23.55 7.49
C GLY A 201 12.39 23.37 8.99
N GLY A 202 13.42 23.65 9.79
CA GLY A 202 13.38 23.56 11.25
C GLY A 202 13.33 22.15 11.82
N VAL A 203 13.61 21.13 10.99
CA VAL A 203 13.70 19.73 11.39
C VAL A 203 14.97 19.09 10.79
N ARG A 204 15.41 17.97 11.36
CA ARG A 204 16.50 17.15 10.84
C ARG A 204 16.25 15.67 11.10
N THR A 205 16.78 14.82 10.25
CA THR A 205 16.78 13.38 10.48
C THR A 205 17.73 13.06 11.65
N LEU A 206 17.24 12.29 12.61
CA LEU A 206 18.06 11.72 13.68
C LEU A 206 18.64 10.37 13.23
N PHE A 207 17.79 9.49 12.76
CA PHE A 207 18.18 8.19 12.19
C PHE A 207 17.15 7.74 11.12
N THR A 208 17.42 6.63 10.46
CA THR A 208 16.49 6.03 9.47
C THR A 208 16.09 4.62 9.89
N SER A 209 15.09 4.05 9.21
CA SER A 209 14.69 2.64 9.37
C SER A 209 15.88 1.68 9.28
N LYS A 210 16.92 2.05 8.50
CA LYS A 210 18.11 1.19 8.30
C LYS A 210 19.00 1.05 9.51
N GLU A 211 18.83 1.92 10.51
CA GLU A 211 19.52 1.76 11.79
C GLU A 211 19.04 0.52 12.55
N GLY A 212 17.74 0.29 12.57
CA GLY A 212 17.14 -0.90 13.19
C GLY A 212 17.10 -2.12 12.27
N MET A 213 16.85 -1.89 10.97
CA MET A 213 16.65 -2.94 9.97
C MET A 213 17.56 -2.69 8.75
N PRO A 214 18.80 -3.19 8.76
CA PRO A 214 19.81 -2.84 7.75
C PRO A 214 19.58 -3.50 6.37
N PHE A 215 18.65 -4.42 6.24
CA PHE A 215 18.34 -5.13 4.99
C PHE A 215 17.06 -4.62 4.33
N ASP A 216 16.87 -4.96 3.06
CA ASP A 216 15.67 -4.62 2.30
C ASP A 216 14.45 -5.38 2.83
N GLU A 217 13.30 -4.70 2.89
CA GLU A 217 12.02 -5.23 3.35
C GLU A 217 10.89 -4.91 2.38
N GLU A 218 9.85 -5.76 2.38
CA GLU A 218 8.56 -5.46 1.76
C GLU A 218 7.84 -4.41 2.61
N LEU A 219 7.89 -3.14 2.17
CA LEU A 219 7.27 -2.02 2.86
C LEU A 219 5.76 -2.09 2.75
N MET A 220 5.25 -2.28 1.53
CA MET A 220 3.82 -2.44 1.29
C MET A 220 3.56 -3.56 0.29
N LEU A 221 2.54 -4.36 0.59
CA LEU A 221 2.04 -5.46 -0.23
C LEU A 221 0.61 -5.15 -0.70
N VAL A 222 0.25 -5.69 -1.85
CA VAL A 222 -1.14 -5.83 -2.29
C VAL A 222 -1.65 -7.19 -1.83
N LEU A 223 -2.68 -7.17 -1.02
CA LEU A 223 -3.31 -8.33 -0.41
C LEU A 223 -4.73 -8.49 -0.93
N VAL A 224 -5.21 -9.72 -1.01
CA VAL A 224 -6.58 -10.03 -1.44
C VAL A 224 -7.22 -11.05 -0.51
N THR A 225 -8.54 -11.00 -0.37
CA THR A 225 -9.27 -12.02 0.38
C THR A 225 -9.26 -13.36 -0.39
N PRO A 226 -9.25 -14.51 0.29
CA PRO A 226 -9.29 -15.83 -0.37
C PRO A 226 -10.54 -16.00 -1.24
N ASP A 227 -11.66 -15.46 -0.78
CA ASP A 227 -12.93 -15.50 -1.51
C ASP A 227 -12.85 -14.76 -2.84
N PHE A 228 -12.29 -13.55 -2.85
CA PHE A 228 -12.10 -12.78 -4.08
C PHE A 228 -11.14 -13.51 -5.03
N ALA A 229 -10.01 -14.00 -4.52
CA ALA A 229 -9.03 -14.74 -5.32
C ALA A 229 -9.60 -16.01 -5.97
N THR A 230 -10.54 -16.68 -5.27
CA THR A 230 -11.13 -17.95 -5.76
C THR A 230 -12.34 -17.70 -6.66
N LYS A 231 -13.27 -16.85 -6.25
CA LYS A 231 -14.54 -16.65 -6.94
C LYS A 231 -14.44 -15.69 -8.14
N HIS A 232 -13.43 -14.81 -8.14
CA HIS A 232 -13.23 -13.76 -9.15
C HIS A 232 -11.80 -13.75 -9.68
N ALA A 233 -11.23 -14.95 -9.93
CA ALA A 233 -9.85 -15.12 -10.37
C ALA A 233 -9.53 -14.37 -11.68
N ASP A 234 -10.48 -14.32 -12.61
CA ASP A 234 -10.30 -13.61 -13.89
C ASP A 234 -10.26 -12.09 -13.68
N VAL A 235 -11.12 -11.57 -12.80
CA VAL A 235 -11.13 -10.17 -12.41
C VAL A 235 -9.81 -9.81 -11.73
N LEU A 236 -9.32 -10.66 -10.81
CA LEU A 236 -8.04 -10.45 -10.13
C LEU A 236 -6.86 -10.47 -11.12
N ARG A 237 -6.86 -11.37 -12.12
CA ARG A 237 -5.82 -11.38 -13.17
C ARG A 237 -5.83 -10.09 -13.99
N ALA A 238 -7.01 -9.59 -14.38
CA ALA A 238 -7.14 -8.33 -15.09
C ALA A 238 -6.67 -7.14 -14.24
N PHE A 239 -7.02 -7.11 -12.95
CA PHE A 239 -6.55 -6.11 -12.00
C PHE A 239 -5.03 -6.15 -11.84
N MET A 240 -4.43 -7.34 -11.72
CA MET A 240 -2.98 -7.49 -11.56
C MET A 240 -2.21 -7.13 -12.83
N ALA A 241 -2.76 -7.41 -14.02
CA ALA A 241 -2.18 -6.95 -15.29
C ALA A 241 -2.12 -5.41 -15.34
N ASP A 242 -3.20 -4.75 -14.96
CA ASP A 242 -3.27 -3.29 -14.91
C ASP A 242 -2.39 -2.71 -13.80
N PHE A 243 -2.29 -3.37 -12.64
CA PHE A 243 -1.40 -2.97 -11.55
C PHE A 243 0.08 -3.00 -11.98
N VAL A 244 0.50 -4.06 -12.69
CA VAL A 244 1.87 -4.16 -13.23
C VAL A 244 2.10 -3.08 -14.30
N ALA A 245 1.13 -2.81 -15.17
CA ALA A 245 1.23 -1.73 -16.15
C ALA A 245 1.36 -0.36 -15.47
N ALA A 246 0.56 -0.10 -14.42
CA ALA A 246 0.66 1.12 -13.61
C ALA A 246 2.01 1.21 -12.88
N THR A 247 2.53 0.09 -12.36
CA THR A 247 3.86 0.03 -11.74
C THR A 247 4.96 0.36 -12.74
N LYS A 248 4.91 -0.22 -13.92
CA LYS A 248 5.86 0.07 -15.00
C LYS A 248 5.80 1.55 -15.39
N PHE A 249 4.61 2.08 -15.65
CA PHE A 249 4.43 3.49 -15.97
C PHE A 249 4.99 4.41 -14.88
N TYR A 250 4.67 4.12 -13.61
CA TYR A 250 5.14 4.91 -12.47
C TYR A 250 6.67 4.91 -12.35
N THR A 251 7.33 3.77 -12.58
CA THR A 251 8.79 3.65 -12.48
C THR A 251 9.52 4.26 -13.67
N GLU A 252 8.96 4.17 -14.89
CA GLU A 252 9.54 4.73 -16.10
C GLU A 252 9.30 6.23 -16.26
N LYS A 253 8.12 6.72 -15.79
CA LYS A 253 7.66 8.12 -15.93
C LYS A 253 7.22 8.72 -14.60
N PRO A 254 8.08 8.71 -13.55
CA PRO A 254 7.68 9.08 -12.20
C PRO A 254 7.12 10.50 -12.08
N LYS A 255 7.66 11.46 -12.84
CA LYS A 255 7.17 12.84 -12.79
C LYS A 255 5.77 12.99 -13.38
N GLU A 256 5.48 12.29 -14.48
CA GLU A 256 4.16 12.30 -15.13
C GLU A 256 3.11 11.62 -14.22
N ALA A 257 3.44 10.45 -13.71
CA ALA A 257 2.59 9.70 -12.77
C ALA A 257 2.27 10.53 -11.51
N ARG A 258 3.26 11.17 -10.91
CA ARG A 258 3.06 12.00 -9.71
C ARG A 258 2.22 13.24 -9.97
N LYS A 259 2.37 13.90 -11.14
CA LYS A 259 1.49 15.00 -11.55
C LYS A 259 0.03 14.53 -11.64
N ALA A 260 -0.21 13.35 -12.24
CA ALA A 260 -1.55 12.79 -12.32
C ALA A 260 -2.15 12.50 -10.92
N LEU A 261 -1.35 12.01 -9.97
CA LEU A 261 -1.77 11.77 -8.59
C LEU A 261 -2.16 13.07 -7.87
N VAL A 262 -1.41 14.15 -8.07
CA VAL A 262 -1.74 15.47 -7.50
C VAL A 262 -3.01 16.03 -8.13
N ALA A 263 -3.11 16.00 -9.46
CA ALA A 263 -4.29 16.46 -10.21
C ALA A 263 -5.57 15.72 -9.80
N ALA A 264 -5.47 14.41 -9.55
CA ALA A 264 -6.56 13.58 -9.05
C ALA A 264 -6.83 13.72 -7.55
N LYS A 265 -6.09 14.60 -6.84
CA LYS A 265 -6.19 14.83 -5.39
C LYS A 265 -5.96 13.58 -4.53
N MET A 266 -5.26 12.59 -5.08
CA MET A 266 -4.85 11.40 -4.32
C MET A 266 -3.76 11.72 -3.30
N VAL A 267 -2.97 12.75 -3.56
CA VAL A 267 -1.93 13.26 -2.67
C VAL A 267 -2.14 14.75 -2.40
N ARG A 268 -1.97 15.16 -1.13
CA ARG A 268 -2.20 16.55 -0.68
C ARG A 268 -0.89 17.23 -0.31
N VAL A 269 0.10 17.11 -1.19
CA VAL A 269 1.41 17.76 -1.05
C VAL A 269 1.59 18.69 -2.26
N PRO A 270 2.25 19.87 -2.12
CA PRO A 270 2.51 20.74 -3.25
C PRO A 270 3.18 20.00 -4.42
N GLU A 271 2.66 20.18 -5.63
CA GLU A 271 3.11 19.43 -6.81
C GLU A 271 4.62 19.52 -7.03
N ALA A 272 5.16 20.73 -6.96
CA ALA A 272 6.61 20.96 -7.18
C ALA A 272 7.48 20.13 -6.21
N LEU A 273 7.01 19.94 -4.98
CA LEU A 273 7.70 19.11 -3.99
C LEU A 273 7.50 17.62 -4.29
N TYR A 274 6.25 17.21 -4.49
CA TYR A 274 5.91 15.79 -4.65
C TYR A 274 6.54 15.18 -5.91
N VAL A 275 6.53 15.93 -7.02
CA VAL A 275 7.10 15.47 -8.30
C VAL A 275 8.61 15.24 -8.22
N ASN A 276 9.31 16.01 -7.37
CA ASN A 276 10.78 15.98 -7.30
C ASN A 276 11.34 15.28 -6.05
N MET A 277 10.49 14.79 -5.14
CA MET A 277 10.95 14.08 -3.94
C MET A 277 11.65 12.76 -4.29
N ALA A 278 12.59 12.33 -3.43
CA ALA A 278 13.12 10.98 -3.47
C ALA A 278 11.99 9.94 -3.26
N ASP A 279 12.08 8.79 -3.90
CA ASP A 279 11.04 7.77 -3.88
C ASP A 279 11.51 6.48 -3.23
N ASN A 280 10.58 5.74 -2.64
CA ASN A 280 10.81 4.37 -2.19
C ASN A 280 11.13 3.47 -3.39
N TYR A 281 11.95 2.45 -3.18
CA TYR A 281 12.21 1.46 -4.22
C TYR A 281 10.94 0.64 -4.52
N ARG A 282 10.70 0.39 -5.79
CA ARG A 282 9.62 -0.46 -6.29
C ARG A 282 10.18 -1.51 -7.23
N ASN A 283 9.80 -2.76 -6.99
CA ASN A 283 10.14 -3.83 -7.92
C ASN A 283 9.32 -3.66 -9.21
N PRO A 284 9.96 -3.44 -10.38
CA PRO A 284 9.24 -3.21 -11.63
C PRO A 284 8.33 -4.38 -12.05
N THR A 285 8.63 -5.60 -11.58
CA THR A 285 7.83 -6.81 -11.85
C THR A 285 6.76 -7.04 -10.81
N ALA A 286 6.67 -6.19 -9.78
CA ALA A 286 5.78 -6.33 -8.63
C ALA A 286 5.90 -7.68 -7.87
N ARG A 287 7.00 -8.43 -8.07
CA ARG A 287 7.20 -9.72 -7.38
C ARG A 287 7.66 -9.47 -5.94
N ILE A 288 7.07 -10.26 -5.04
CA ILE A 288 7.38 -10.21 -3.60
C ILE A 288 8.70 -10.93 -3.33
N ASP A 289 9.56 -10.32 -2.51
CA ASP A 289 10.75 -10.94 -1.93
C ASP A 289 10.36 -11.74 -0.66
N ILE A 290 10.18 -13.04 -0.81
CA ILE A 290 9.82 -13.93 0.30
C ILE A 290 10.92 -13.97 1.36
N GLU A 291 12.18 -13.87 0.97
CA GLU A 291 13.30 -13.86 1.94
C GLU A 291 13.31 -12.56 2.75
N ALA A 292 12.90 -11.43 2.16
CA ALA A 292 12.69 -10.20 2.91
C ALA A 292 11.57 -10.36 3.95
N LEU A 293 10.47 -11.05 3.62
CA LEU A 293 9.39 -11.35 4.58
C LEU A 293 9.89 -12.27 5.73
N LYS A 294 10.71 -13.27 5.42
CA LYS A 294 11.30 -14.14 6.44
C LYS A 294 12.20 -13.35 7.41
N ARG A 295 13.06 -12.47 6.87
CA ARG A 295 13.92 -11.61 7.71
C ARG A 295 13.12 -10.69 8.62
N ALA A 296 12.06 -10.05 8.08
CA ALA A 296 11.18 -9.21 8.87
C ALA A 296 10.42 -9.99 9.95
N GLN A 297 10.02 -11.23 9.66
CA GLN A 297 9.41 -12.13 10.64
C GLN A 297 10.35 -12.46 11.81
N GLU A 298 11.61 -12.78 11.53
CA GLU A 298 12.56 -13.07 12.60
C GLU A 298 12.72 -11.86 13.54
N ALA A 299 12.81 -10.66 12.98
CA ALA A 299 12.85 -9.45 13.78
C ALA A 299 11.57 -9.24 14.62
N ALA A 300 10.39 -9.49 14.04
CA ALA A 300 9.11 -9.37 14.74
C ALA A 300 8.97 -10.41 15.86
N ILE A 301 9.48 -11.63 15.67
CA ILE A 301 9.52 -12.69 16.71
C ILE A 301 10.45 -12.27 17.83
N ALA A 302 11.66 -11.81 17.52
CA ALA A 302 12.63 -11.36 18.50
C ALA A 302 12.10 -10.20 19.37
N LYS A 303 11.19 -9.37 18.85
CA LYS A 303 10.54 -8.27 19.58
C LYS A 303 9.23 -8.70 20.27
N GLY A 304 8.81 -9.94 20.15
CA GLY A 304 7.55 -10.42 20.72
C GLY A 304 6.30 -9.88 20.01
N HIS A 305 6.43 -9.26 18.84
CA HIS A 305 5.31 -8.83 18.02
C HIS A 305 4.59 -10.02 17.38
N GLN A 306 5.36 -11.06 17.06
CA GLN A 306 4.87 -12.33 16.54
C GLN A 306 5.27 -13.48 17.47
N LYS A 307 4.31 -14.36 17.82
CA LYS A 307 4.56 -15.51 18.68
C LYS A 307 4.95 -16.76 17.87
N ASN A 308 4.18 -17.03 16.83
CA ASN A 308 4.32 -18.26 16.04
C ASN A 308 5.01 -17.96 14.72
N ARG A 309 6.08 -18.70 14.42
CA ARG A 309 6.71 -18.65 13.09
C ARG A 309 5.78 -19.31 12.08
N ILE A 310 5.66 -18.70 10.92
CA ILE A 310 4.96 -19.24 9.75
C ILE A 310 5.91 -19.26 8.56
N ASP A 311 5.61 -20.03 7.51
CA ASP A 311 6.28 -19.84 6.23
C ASP A 311 5.56 -18.73 5.45
N PRO A 312 6.19 -17.58 5.17
CA PRO A 312 5.56 -16.53 4.38
C PRO A 312 5.11 -16.97 2.99
N ALA A 313 5.74 -18.00 2.40
CA ALA A 313 5.29 -18.57 1.14
C ALA A 313 3.84 -19.10 1.20
N ALA A 314 3.33 -19.47 2.38
CA ALA A 314 1.97 -19.98 2.56
C ALA A 314 0.88 -18.95 2.20
N PHE A 315 1.16 -17.66 2.34
CA PHE A 315 0.21 -16.60 1.98
C PHE A 315 0.59 -15.83 0.72
N VAL A 316 1.76 -16.07 0.12
CA VAL A 316 2.17 -15.43 -1.14
C VAL A 316 1.64 -16.24 -2.32
N ASP A 317 0.98 -15.56 -3.27
CA ASP A 317 0.49 -16.15 -4.51
C ASP A 317 0.77 -15.24 -5.71
N LEU A 318 1.88 -15.47 -6.37
CA LEU A 318 2.31 -14.71 -7.55
C LEU A 318 1.72 -15.22 -8.87
N SER A 319 0.83 -16.22 -8.84
CA SER A 319 0.23 -16.81 -10.04
C SER A 319 -0.73 -15.87 -10.78
N PHE A 320 -1.13 -14.77 -10.11
CA PHE A 320 -1.97 -13.72 -10.68
C PHE A 320 -1.18 -12.64 -11.41
N LEU A 321 0.14 -12.56 -11.22
CA LEU A 321 0.99 -11.63 -11.97
C LEU A 321 1.12 -12.09 -13.44
N PRO A 322 1.20 -11.15 -14.39
CA PRO A 322 1.53 -11.46 -15.78
C PRO A 322 2.83 -12.28 -15.89
N LYS A 323 2.86 -13.18 -16.87
CA LYS A 323 4.05 -14.01 -17.18
C LYS A 323 5.12 -13.18 -17.89
#